data_47efca7fc6994b6d18139e512a12f323
#
_entry.id   47efca7fc6994b6d18139e512a12f323
#
_cell.length_a   1.000
_cell.length_b   1.000
_cell.length_c   1.000
_cell.angle_alpha   90.00
_cell.angle_beta   90.00
_cell.angle_gamma   90.00
#
_symmetry.space_group_name_H-M   'P 1'
#
loop_
_entity.id
_entity.type
_entity.pdbx_description
1 polymer ?
#
loop_
_entity_poly.entity_id
_entity_poly.type
_entity_poly.pdbx_seq_one_letter_code
_entity_poly.pdbx_strand_id
1 'polypeptide(L)'
;MAYAWIGAAVLVIGELMGGTLAFLWPRRRQTTGENVFIAGKVTDFKVGEVVPFRKEKTFIVRAEGGFLAISAVCTHLHCIVNWNQVLKRFECPCHGAKFNLMGEVLEGPPPRPLDLYKLQLAAGNLVVKKTDVVERKSFDPSQLVEG
;
A
#
# COMPACT_ATOMS: atom_id res chain seq x y z
N MET A 1 0.43 -23.14 -55.94
CA MET A 1 1.44 -22.87 -54.88
C MET A 1 1.32 -21.45 -54.26
N ALA A 2 0.99 -20.40 -54.99
CA ALA A 2 0.84 -19.03 -54.43
C ALA A 2 -0.17 -18.91 -53.29
N TYR A 3 -1.32 -19.54 -53.36
CA TYR A 3 -2.36 -19.48 -52.32
C TYR A 3 -1.95 -20.14 -50.99
N ALA A 4 -1.06 -21.14 -51.02
CA ALA A 4 -0.55 -21.76 -49.80
C ALA A 4 0.32 -20.78 -48.98
N TRP A 5 1.13 -19.97 -49.65
CA TRP A 5 1.96 -18.95 -48.98
C TRP A 5 1.13 -17.81 -48.43
N ILE A 6 0.06 -17.40 -49.12
CA ILE A 6 -0.88 -16.39 -48.64
C ILE A 6 -1.59 -16.88 -47.37
N GLY A 7 -2.08 -18.14 -47.37
CA GLY A 7 -2.71 -18.72 -46.21
C GLY A 7 -1.79 -18.79 -44.97
N ALA A 8 -0.53 -19.23 -45.19
CA ALA A 8 0.46 -19.26 -44.12
C ALA A 8 0.77 -17.84 -43.54
N ALA A 9 0.90 -16.85 -44.42
CA ALA A 9 1.16 -15.47 -44.01
C ALA A 9 0.02 -14.89 -43.19
N VAL A 10 -1.25 -15.16 -43.58
CA VAL A 10 -2.43 -14.70 -42.85
C VAL A 10 -2.50 -15.33 -41.44
N LEU A 11 -2.18 -16.63 -41.31
CA LEU A 11 -2.12 -17.29 -40.01
C LEU A 11 -1.06 -16.69 -39.12
N VAL A 12 0.16 -16.50 -39.60
CA VAL A 12 1.25 -15.91 -38.80
C VAL A 12 0.92 -14.48 -38.36
N ILE A 13 0.36 -13.65 -39.24
CA ILE A 13 -0.07 -12.30 -38.92
C ILE A 13 -1.17 -12.33 -37.85
N GLY A 14 -2.14 -13.24 -37.97
CA GLY A 14 -3.21 -13.42 -37.02
C GLY A 14 -2.72 -13.78 -35.60
N GLU A 15 -1.78 -14.72 -35.52
CA GLU A 15 -1.16 -15.11 -34.25
C GLU A 15 -0.35 -13.96 -33.62
N LEU A 16 0.45 -13.26 -34.41
CA LEU A 16 1.23 -12.12 -33.95
C LEU A 16 0.31 -10.99 -33.45
N MET A 17 -0.72 -10.66 -34.19
CA MET A 17 -1.71 -9.64 -33.76
C MET A 17 -2.46 -10.09 -32.51
N GLY A 18 -2.95 -11.33 -32.47
CA GLY A 18 -3.65 -11.89 -31.33
C GLY A 18 -2.78 -11.91 -30.08
N GLY A 19 -1.53 -12.34 -30.19
CA GLY A 19 -0.56 -12.35 -29.11
C GLY A 19 -0.23 -10.93 -28.62
N THR A 20 -0.04 -9.99 -29.52
CA THR A 20 0.22 -8.59 -29.19
C THR A 20 -0.97 -7.96 -28.47
N LEU A 21 -2.18 -8.15 -28.97
CA LEU A 21 -3.39 -7.65 -28.34
C LEU A 21 -3.61 -8.29 -26.96
N ALA A 22 -3.37 -9.58 -26.80
CA ALA A 22 -3.46 -10.26 -25.51
C ALA A 22 -2.41 -9.77 -24.51
N PHE A 23 -1.22 -9.42 -24.99
CA PHE A 23 -0.16 -8.85 -24.16
C PHE A 23 -0.46 -7.41 -23.72
N LEU A 24 -0.98 -6.60 -24.64
CA LEU A 24 -1.34 -5.20 -24.35
C LEU A 24 -2.67 -5.06 -23.61
N TRP A 25 -3.48 -6.13 -23.57
CA TRP A 25 -4.76 -6.09 -22.87
C TRP A 25 -4.55 -5.90 -21.38
N PRO A 26 -5.11 -4.84 -20.76
CA PRO A 26 -4.95 -4.61 -19.33
C PRO A 26 -5.55 -5.76 -18.55
N ARG A 27 -4.70 -6.61 -18.01
CA ARG A 27 -5.14 -7.67 -17.08
C ARG A 27 -5.58 -6.99 -15.78
N ARG A 28 -6.89 -6.88 -15.57
CA ARG A 28 -7.42 -6.53 -14.26
C ARG A 28 -6.90 -7.59 -13.28
N ARG A 29 -5.97 -7.20 -12.41
CA ARG A 29 -5.67 -8.01 -11.23
C ARG A 29 -6.97 -8.13 -10.47
N GLN A 30 -7.57 -9.31 -10.48
CA GLN A 30 -8.62 -9.65 -9.54
C GLN A 30 -7.94 -9.73 -8.19
N THR A 31 -8.09 -8.70 -7.39
CA THR A 31 -7.72 -8.69 -5.98
C THR A 31 -8.79 -9.47 -5.24
N THR A 32 -8.72 -10.78 -5.33
CA THR A 32 -9.57 -11.70 -4.58
C THR A 32 -9.19 -11.61 -3.09
N GLY A 33 -10.11 -11.11 -2.27
CA GLY A 33 -10.20 -11.43 -0.83
C GLY A 33 -9.10 -11.01 0.13
N GLU A 34 -7.89 -10.71 -0.34
CA GLU A 34 -6.71 -10.43 0.50
C GLU A 34 -6.54 -8.96 0.91
N ASN A 35 -7.54 -8.13 0.64
CA ASN A 35 -7.44 -6.70 0.88
C ASN A 35 -7.98 -6.26 2.25
N VAL A 36 -8.41 -7.22 3.06
CA VAL A 36 -8.88 -6.99 4.43
C VAL A 36 -8.15 -7.93 5.36
N PHE A 37 -7.54 -7.40 6.40
CA PHE A 37 -6.91 -8.23 7.42
C PHE A 37 -7.21 -7.71 8.83
N ILE A 38 -7.16 -8.61 9.81
CA ILE A 38 -7.33 -8.31 11.23
C ILE A 38 -5.93 -8.10 11.81
N ALA A 39 -5.67 -6.90 12.31
CA ALA A 39 -4.38 -6.56 12.89
C ALA A 39 -4.23 -7.06 14.34
N GLY A 40 -5.33 -7.28 15.05
CA GLY A 40 -5.33 -7.72 16.44
C GLY A 40 -6.37 -6.99 17.27
N LYS A 41 -6.39 -7.24 18.57
CA LYS A 41 -7.28 -6.54 19.50
C LYS A 41 -6.70 -5.16 19.85
N VAL A 42 -7.55 -4.20 20.12
CA VAL A 42 -7.16 -2.86 20.60
C VAL A 42 -6.21 -2.93 21.80
N THR A 43 -6.47 -3.88 22.70
CA THR A 43 -5.69 -4.10 23.93
C THR A 43 -4.26 -4.60 23.71
N ASP A 44 -3.97 -5.11 22.52
CA ASP A 44 -2.66 -5.70 22.20
C ASP A 44 -1.61 -4.62 21.87
N PHE A 45 -2.04 -3.35 21.71
CA PHE A 45 -1.19 -2.25 21.29
C PHE A 45 -1.00 -1.22 22.41
N LYS A 46 0.24 -0.83 22.68
CA LYS A 46 0.58 0.23 23.64
C LYS A 46 0.64 1.59 22.96
N VAL A 47 0.29 2.65 23.68
CA VAL A 47 0.43 4.02 23.17
C VAL A 47 1.87 4.32 22.77
N GLY A 48 2.07 4.89 21.60
CA GLY A 48 3.37 5.15 20.99
C GLY A 48 4.02 3.95 20.29
N GLU A 49 3.31 2.82 20.23
CA GLU A 49 3.80 1.61 19.56
C GLU A 49 3.51 1.64 18.05
N VAL A 50 4.46 1.09 17.28
CA VAL A 50 4.35 0.86 15.85
C VAL A 50 4.60 -0.61 15.56
N VAL A 51 3.56 -1.31 15.09
CA VAL A 51 3.60 -2.74 14.78
C VAL A 51 3.62 -2.96 13.28
N PRO A 52 4.69 -3.57 12.72
CA PRO A 52 4.81 -3.82 11.30
C PRO A 52 4.07 -5.09 10.86
N PHE A 53 3.17 -4.97 9.92
CA PHE A 53 2.53 -6.06 9.17
C PHE A 53 3.21 -6.17 7.80
N ARG A 54 4.40 -6.81 7.76
CA ARG A 54 5.29 -6.84 6.58
C ARG A 54 4.63 -7.43 5.34
N LYS A 55 3.88 -8.54 5.48
CA LYS A 55 3.16 -9.19 4.37
C LYS A 55 2.13 -8.24 3.76
N GLU A 56 1.49 -7.44 4.61
CA GLU A 56 0.46 -6.49 4.25
C GLU A 56 1.00 -5.11 3.85
N LYS A 57 2.32 -4.91 3.96
CA LYS A 57 2.98 -3.60 3.72
C LYS A 57 2.28 -2.47 4.49
N THR A 58 1.98 -2.73 5.75
CA THR A 58 1.20 -1.84 6.62
C THR A 58 1.86 -1.74 7.99
N PHE A 59 1.78 -0.57 8.59
CA PHE A 59 2.09 -0.36 10.00
C PHE A 59 0.82 0.01 10.74
N ILE A 60 0.57 -0.61 11.89
CA ILE A 60 -0.42 -0.14 12.84
C ILE A 60 0.30 0.74 13.85
N VAL A 61 -0.16 1.96 13.96
CA VAL A 61 0.37 2.96 14.91
C VAL A 61 -0.70 3.20 15.97
N ARG A 62 -0.35 3.03 17.24
CA ARG A 62 -1.17 3.46 18.38
C ARG A 62 -0.69 4.83 18.82
N ALA A 63 -1.38 5.89 18.41
CA ALA A 63 -1.14 7.26 18.85
C ALA A 63 -1.96 7.59 20.09
N GLU A 64 -1.65 8.73 20.73
CA GLU A 64 -2.56 9.33 21.69
C GLU A 64 -3.85 9.71 20.97
N GLY A 65 -4.98 9.17 21.44
CA GLY A 65 -6.30 9.40 20.85
C GLY A 65 -6.78 8.37 19.84
N GLY A 66 -5.95 7.42 19.39
CA GLY A 66 -6.45 6.39 18.46
C GLY A 66 -5.40 5.66 17.65
N PHE A 67 -5.86 5.01 16.59
CA PHE A 67 -5.05 4.16 15.73
C PHE A 67 -4.98 4.69 14.30
N LEU A 68 -3.85 4.45 13.65
CA LEU A 68 -3.66 4.63 12.20
C LEU A 68 -3.18 3.32 11.58
N ALA A 69 -3.65 3.03 10.38
CA ALA A 69 -3.08 2.01 9.51
C ALA A 69 -2.28 2.69 8.39
N ILE A 70 -0.97 2.84 8.60
CA ILE A 70 -0.08 3.56 7.67
C ILE A 70 0.46 2.59 6.62
N SER A 71 0.38 2.97 5.35
CA SER A 71 1.02 2.24 4.26
C SER A 71 2.54 2.26 4.40
N ALA A 72 3.18 1.10 4.27
CA ALA A 72 4.64 1.01 4.23
C ALA A 72 5.23 1.44 2.87
N VAL A 73 4.43 1.96 1.96
CA VAL A 73 4.87 2.37 0.63
C VAL A 73 5.19 3.85 0.62
N CYS A 74 6.44 4.17 0.31
CA CYS A 74 6.91 5.55 0.22
C CYS A 74 6.20 6.33 -0.89
N THR A 75 5.73 7.53 -0.58
CA THR A 75 5.00 8.40 -1.51
C THR A 75 5.88 9.10 -2.55
N HIS A 76 7.21 8.86 -2.53
CA HIS A 76 8.12 9.29 -3.59
C HIS A 76 8.10 8.33 -4.79
N LEU A 77 8.72 7.16 -4.66
CA LEU A 77 8.86 6.15 -5.74
C LEU A 77 8.52 4.73 -5.26
N HIS A 78 7.56 4.60 -4.36
CA HIS A 78 6.96 3.33 -3.91
C HIS A 78 7.93 2.31 -3.27
N CYS A 79 9.09 2.75 -2.77
CA CYS A 79 9.96 1.92 -1.95
C CYS A 79 9.30 1.58 -0.61
N ILE A 80 9.67 0.45 0.00
CA ILE A 80 9.16 0.08 1.32
C ILE A 80 9.94 0.83 2.40
N VAL A 81 9.22 1.56 3.24
CA VAL A 81 9.78 2.24 4.41
C VAL A 81 9.92 1.27 5.58
N ASN A 82 10.85 1.57 6.48
CA ASN A 82 11.06 0.83 7.71
C ASN A 82 10.83 1.75 8.90
N TRP A 83 10.32 1.18 10.01
CA TRP A 83 10.23 1.88 11.28
C TRP A 83 11.55 1.78 12.05
N ASN A 84 12.10 2.92 12.43
CA ASN A 84 13.26 3.02 13.31
C ASN A 84 12.78 3.25 14.74
N GLN A 85 12.87 2.20 15.57
CA GLN A 85 12.37 2.23 16.96
C GLN A 85 13.17 3.18 17.86
N VAL A 86 14.45 3.37 17.56
CA VAL A 86 15.33 4.25 18.36
C VAL A 86 15.05 5.72 18.05
N LEU A 87 14.95 6.06 16.76
CA LEU A 87 14.74 7.43 16.30
C LEU A 87 13.24 7.79 16.20
N LYS A 88 12.34 6.84 16.50
CA LYS A 88 10.87 7.03 16.48
C LYS A 88 10.37 7.66 15.18
N ARG A 89 10.86 7.17 14.04
CA ARG A 89 10.50 7.66 12.72
C ARG A 89 10.51 6.55 11.68
N PHE A 90 9.77 6.74 10.60
CA PHE A 90 9.89 5.89 9.42
C PHE A 90 11.03 6.39 8.53
N GLU A 91 11.77 5.46 7.92
CA GLU A 91 12.90 5.74 7.04
C GLU A 91 12.76 4.97 5.73
N CYS A 92 12.91 5.68 4.62
CA CYS A 92 12.93 5.09 3.29
C CYS A 92 14.38 4.85 2.84
N PRO A 93 14.81 3.62 2.59
CA PRO A 93 16.21 3.32 2.26
C PRO A 93 16.63 3.79 0.87
N CYS A 94 15.67 4.06 -0.04
CA CYS A 94 16.00 4.38 -1.42
C CYS A 94 16.60 5.79 -1.59
N HIS A 95 15.98 6.81 -0.97
CA HIS A 95 16.40 8.20 -1.12
C HIS A 95 16.41 8.95 0.21
N GLY A 96 16.50 8.22 1.33
CA GLY A 96 16.70 8.80 2.66
C GLY A 96 15.50 9.56 3.22
N ALA A 97 14.31 9.43 2.64
CA ALA A 97 13.13 10.11 3.16
C ALA A 97 12.82 9.65 4.59
N LYS A 98 12.43 10.60 5.44
CA LYS A 98 12.10 10.39 6.85
C LYS A 98 10.69 10.91 7.11
N PHE A 99 9.94 10.15 7.92
CA PHE A 99 8.58 10.52 8.28
C PHE A 99 8.40 10.35 9.79
N ASN A 100 7.60 11.22 10.39
CA ASN A 100 7.28 11.14 11.83
C ASN A 100 6.35 9.95 12.15
N LEU A 101 5.98 9.80 13.42
CA LEU A 101 5.07 8.74 13.90
C LEU A 101 3.73 8.75 13.16
N MET A 102 3.23 9.92 12.77
CA MET A 102 1.98 10.08 12.02
C MET A 102 2.15 9.89 10.51
N GLY A 103 3.38 9.57 10.05
CA GLY A 103 3.71 9.40 8.65
C GLY A 103 3.87 10.70 7.87
N GLU A 104 3.98 11.85 8.51
CA GLU A 104 4.26 13.13 7.85
C GLU A 104 5.73 13.25 7.48
N VAL A 105 6.02 13.92 6.37
CA VAL A 105 7.38 14.11 5.87
C VAL A 105 8.17 15.01 6.82
N LEU A 106 9.27 14.49 7.35
CA LEU A 106 10.26 15.25 8.11
C LEU A 106 11.40 15.74 7.21
N GLU A 107 11.81 14.86 6.27
CA GLU A 107 12.97 15.10 5.40
C GLU A 107 12.87 14.26 4.13
N GLY A 108 13.35 14.78 3.02
CA GLY A 108 13.53 14.05 1.77
C GLY A 108 12.56 14.42 0.66
N PRO A 109 12.60 13.68 -0.46
CA PRO A 109 11.90 14.04 -1.68
C PRO A 109 10.38 13.77 -1.72
N PRO A 110 9.72 13.02 -0.81
CA PRO A 110 8.29 12.79 -0.89
C PRO A 110 7.47 14.07 -0.84
N PRO A 111 6.51 14.28 -1.75
CA PRO A 111 5.71 15.51 -1.80
C PRO A 111 4.57 15.54 -0.76
N ARG A 112 4.29 14.41 -0.11
CA ARG A 112 3.16 14.25 0.81
C ARG A 112 3.42 13.13 1.84
N PRO A 113 2.64 13.08 2.94
CA PRO A 113 2.73 12.03 3.94
C PRO A 113 2.52 10.62 3.36
N LEU A 114 2.88 9.60 4.14
CA LEU A 114 2.53 8.22 3.85
C LEU A 114 1.00 8.07 3.83
N ASP A 115 0.49 7.27 2.89
CA ASP A 115 -0.93 6.98 2.77
C ASP A 115 -1.46 6.19 3.97
N LEU A 116 -2.75 6.31 4.23
CA LEU A 116 -3.45 5.46 5.19
C LEU A 116 -4.30 4.43 4.45
N TYR A 117 -4.46 3.28 5.08
CA TYR A 117 -5.53 2.35 4.78
C TYR A 117 -6.71 2.58 5.72
N LYS A 118 -7.92 2.39 5.23
CA LYS A 118 -9.10 2.50 6.07
C LYS A 118 -9.05 1.48 7.19
N LEU A 119 -9.07 1.99 8.43
CA LEU A 119 -9.08 1.21 9.65
C LEU A 119 -10.48 1.26 10.26
N GLN A 120 -10.96 0.15 10.79
CA GLN A 120 -12.25 0.04 11.47
C GLN A 120 -12.13 -0.83 12.70
N LEU A 121 -12.92 -0.54 13.72
CA LEU A 121 -13.11 -1.42 14.87
C LEU A 121 -14.30 -2.36 14.61
N ALA A 122 -14.07 -3.65 14.76
CA ALA A 122 -15.09 -4.67 14.67
C ALA A 122 -14.90 -5.70 15.81
N ALA A 123 -15.88 -5.80 16.69
CA ALA A 123 -15.85 -6.71 17.85
C ALA A 123 -14.53 -6.60 18.66
N GLY A 124 -14.04 -5.38 18.90
CA GLY A 124 -12.80 -5.12 19.65
C GLY A 124 -11.51 -5.39 18.91
N ASN A 125 -11.59 -5.75 17.61
CA ASN A 125 -10.44 -5.95 16.75
C ASN A 125 -10.24 -4.80 15.78
N LEU A 126 -8.99 -4.52 15.43
CA LEU A 126 -8.60 -3.60 14.37
C LEU A 126 -8.65 -4.32 13.02
N VAL A 127 -9.54 -3.87 12.15
CA VAL A 127 -9.74 -4.41 10.80
C VAL A 127 -9.27 -3.39 9.78
N VAL A 128 -8.30 -3.76 8.96
CA VAL A 128 -7.71 -2.90 7.94
C VAL A 128 -8.25 -3.28 6.57
N LYS A 129 -8.76 -2.28 5.82
CA LYS A 129 -9.21 -2.42 4.43
C LYS A 129 -8.20 -1.74 3.50
N LYS A 130 -7.39 -2.52 2.82
CA LYS A 130 -6.33 -2.02 1.92
C LYS A 130 -6.85 -1.53 0.56
N THR A 131 -8.09 -1.87 0.21
CA THR A 131 -8.75 -1.32 -0.99
C THR A 131 -9.05 0.16 -0.87
N ASP A 132 -9.26 0.62 0.36
CA ASP A 132 -9.66 1.98 0.65
C ASP A 132 -8.41 2.76 1.10
N VAL A 133 -7.63 3.23 0.13
CA VAL A 133 -6.45 4.05 0.36
C VAL A 133 -6.87 5.50 0.54
N VAL A 134 -6.43 6.10 1.63
CA VAL A 134 -6.64 7.52 1.93
C VAL A 134 -5.35 8.29 1.66
N GLU A 135 -5.32 8.99 0.53
CA GLU A 135 -4.27 9.97 0.25
C GLU A 135 -4.51 11.22 1.09
N ARG A 136 -3.44 11.76 1.66
CA ARG A 136 -3.54 12.92 2.54
C ARG A 136 -2.44 13.95 2.28
N LYS A 137 -2.72 15.20 2.62
CA LYS A 137 -1.77 16.31 2.51
C LYS A 137 -1.05 16.58 3.83
N SER A 138 -1.67 16.27 4.95
CA SER A 138 -1.16 16.43 6.33
C SER A 138 -1.84 15.44 7.26
N PHE A 139 -1.34 15.32 8.48
CA PHE A 139 -2.06 14.65 9.55
C PHE A 139 -3.23 15.51 10.02
N ASP A 140 -4.35 14.87 10.31
CA ASP A 140 -5.52 15.45 10.96
C ASP A 140 -6.02 14.48 12.04
N PRO A 141 -6.35 14.94 13.25
CA PRO A 141 -6.86 14.08 14.33
C PRO A 141 -8.08 13.24 13.95
N SER A 142 -8.91 13.70 13.02
CA SER A 142 -10.06 12.94 12.51
C SER A 142 -9.68 11.66 11.74
N GLN A 143 -8.41 11.50 11.38
CA GLN A 143 -7.89 10.30 10.74
C GLN A 143 -7.66 9.16 11.74
N LEU A 144 -7.62 9.47 13.04
CA LEU A 144 -7.49 8.49 14.10
C LEU A 144 -8.79 7.71 14.29
N VAL A 145 -8.66 6.40 14.41
CA VAL A 145 -9.76 5.53 14.82
C VAL A 145 -9.67 5.34 16.34
N GLU A 146 -10.64 5.88 17.05
CA GLU A 146 -10.73 5.73 18.51
C GLU A 146 -10.88 4.25 18.89
N GLY A 147 -10.27 3.84 20.00
CA GLY A 147 -10.32 2.46 20.46
C GLY A 147 -9.92 2.29 21.91
#